data_3c4ff39d97ceb1f2695cda1afcfac77c
#
_entry.id   3c4ff39d97ceb1f2695cda1afcfac77c
#
_cell.length_a   1.000
_cell.length_b   1.000
_cell.length_c   1.000
_cell.angle_alpha   90.00
_cell.angle_beta   90.00
_cell.angle_gamma   90.00
#
_symmetry.space_group_name_H-M   'P 1'
#
loop_
_entity.id
_entity.type
_entity.pdbx_description
1 polymer ?
#
loop_
_entity_poly.entity_id
_entity_poly.type
_entity_poly.pdbx_seq_one_letter_code
_entity_poly.pdbx_strand_id
1 'polypeptide(L)'
;MKYLAAMAGISAAFGVPSIAFADSLTVATWGGSYTQKQRSVLMEPFTKKTGTDIRDAVYTGGLGQIRAMVEARNTVWDVITLGSPETINACTEGAIVELDKSKLTYAADFPPGGITPCGIGSVGWSLVLAYNSKLTGEQPKTWADFWDLKKYPGKRALRRQPKATLEIALLADGVAREDVYKVMRTPAGIDRAFKKLDEIKSSIQWWEAGAQPSDWLSSGNVVMSTSFIGRILEARAEGAPLGYGWQDAFYTIDYWTIVAGGKNIERAYEFINYATSPEAQAAFSAIQPVAPVNGKSVGLLAPDRLPLMPVGKNLEQNVRYDEQFWNDNLEPLNERFNAWLAKG
;
A
#
# COMPACT_ATOMS: atom_id res chain seq x y z
N MET A 1 85.00 -22.07 30.17
CA MET A 1 84.31 -22.25 28.88
C MET A 1 82.82 -22.28 29.19
N LYS A 2 82.08 -21.19 28.83
CA LYS A 2 80.66 -21.04 29.11
C LYS A 2 79.95 -21.00 27.72
N TYR A 3 79.13 -21.99 27.44
CA TYR A 3 78.30 -21.98 26.23
C TYR A 3 76.99 -21.25 26.54
N LEU A 4 76.73 -20.11 25.80
CA LEU A 4 75.42 -19.48 25.73
C LEU A 4 74.65 -20.12 24.61
N ALA A 5 73.50 -20.72 24.92
CA ALA A 5 72.51 -21.17 23.95
C ALA A 5 71.52 -20.03 23.70
N ALA A 6 71.44 -19.56 22.45
CA ALA A 6 70.43 -18.57 22.01
C ALA A 6 69.14 -19.33 21.64
N MET A 7 68.07 -19.09 22.38
CA MET A 7 66.73 -19.51 22.01
C MET A 7 66.11 -18.50 21.07
N ALA A 8 65.89 -18.89 19.80
CA ALA A 8 65.11 -18.13 18.83
C ALA A 8 63.62 -18.41 19.08
N GLY A 9 62.89 -17.42 19.62
CA GLY A 9 61.42 -17.50 19.76
C GLY A 9 60.74 -17.26 18.41
N ILE A 10 60.03 -18.26 17.91
CA ILE A 10 59.14 -18.13 16.76
C ILE A 10 57.81 -17.59 17.26
N SER A 11 57.53 -16.30 17.02
CA SER A 11 56.19 -15.68 17.24
C SER A 11 55.27 -16.08 16.09
N ALA A 12 54.42 -17.07 16.32
CA ALA A 12 53.33 -17.37 15.43
C ALA A 12 52.23 -16.28 15.61
N ALA A 13 52.07 -15.38 14.64
CA ALA A 13 50.95 -14.47 14.60
C ALA A 13 49.71 -15.24 14.20
N PHE A 14 48.86 -15.58 15.17
CA PHE A 14 47.49 -16.04 14.91
C PHE A 14 46.70 -14.88 14.37
N GLY A 15 46.50 -14.82 13.04
CA GLY A 15 45.52 -13.97 12.40
C GLY A 15 44.10 -14.36 12.87
N VAL A 16 43.52 -13.58 13.78
CA VAL A 16 42.11 -13.71 14.11
C VAL A 16 41.32 -13.39 12.83
N PRO A 17 40.51 -14.31 12.29
CA PRO A 17 39.67 -13.98 11.15
C PRO A 17 38.74 -12.86 11.62
N SER A 18 38.81 -11.69 10.97
CA SER A 18 37.80 -10.66 11.11
C SER A 18 36.49 -11.28 10.62
N ILE A 19 35.60 -11.58 11.56
CA ILE A 19 34.20 -11.88 11.23
C ILE A 19 33.68 -10.58 10.65
N ALA A 20 33.66 -10.47 9.33
CA ALA A 20 32.91 -9.46 8.65
C ALA A 20 31.46 -9.66 9.10
N PHE A 21 30.94 -8.80 9.95
CA PHE A 21 29.50 -8.76 10.21
C PHE A 21 28.84 -8.63 8.83
N ALA A 22 28.08 -9.65 8.45
CA ALA A 22 27.30 -9.57 7.24
C ALA A 22 26.51 -8.27 7.28
N ASP A 23 26.66 -7.42 6.25
CA ASP A 23 25.90 -6.19 6.13
C ASP A 23 24.42 -6.55 6.28
N SER A 24 23.76 -6.08 7.30
CA SER A 24 22.34 -6.37 7.54
C SER A 24 21.51 -5.14 7.20
N LEU A 25 20.37 -5.36 6.55
CA LEU A 25 19.40 -4.33 6.19
C LEU A 25 18.07 -4.65 6.87
N THR A 26 17.48 -3.70 7.57
CA THR A 26 16.15 -3.88 8.16
C THR A 26 15.09 -3.27 7.25
N VAL A 27 14.16 -4.10 6.77
CA VAL A 27 13.05 -3.72 5.89
C VAL A 27 11.73 -3.80 6.66
N ALA A 28 11.11 -2.67 6.92
CA ALA A 28 9.81 -2.61 7.58
C ALA A 28 8.66 -2.64 6.55
N THR A 29 7.66 -3.49 6.80
CA THR A 29 6.53 -3.71 5.90
C THR A 29 5.27 -4.13 6.66
N TRP A 30 4.14 -4.29 5.98
CA TRP A 30 2.80 -4.43 6.54
C TRP A 30 2.52 -5.70 7.37
N GLY A 31 3.49 -6.60 7.52
CA GLY A 31 3.38 -7.80 8.35
C GLY A 31 2.57 -8.95 7.71
N GLY A 32 2.45 -10.05 8.47
CA GLY A 32 1.63 -11.21 8.11
C GLY A 32 2.02 -11.88 6.79
N SER A 33 1.03 -12.44 6.09
CA SER A 33 1.22 -13.11 4.80
C SER A 33 1.79 -12.19 3.71
N TYR A 34 1.54 -10.88 3.79
CA TYR A 34 2.09 -9.90 2.86
C TYR A 34 3.63 -9.85 2.95
N THR A 35 4.17 -9.72 4.16
CA THR A 35 5.62 -9.75 4.39
C THR A 35 6.24 -11.10 4.02
N GLN A 36 5.58 -12.21 4.33
CA GLN A 36 6.06 -13.54 3.96
C GLN A 36 6.20 -13.70 2.44
N LYS A 37 5.23 -13.19 1.67
CA LYS A 37 5.29 -13.16 0.20
C LYS A 37 6.41 -12.23 -0.30
N GLN A 38 6.58 -11.04 0.30
CA GLN A 38 7.72 -10.16 -0.04
C GLN A 38 9.06 -10.83 0.29
N ARG A 39 9.15 -11.52 1.43
CA ARG A 39 10.35 -12.26 1.81
C ARG A 39 10.73 -13.27 0.74
N SER A 40 9.79 -14.10 0.29
CA SER A 40 10.06 -15.20 -0.65
C SER A 40 10.51 -14.72 -2.04
N VAL A 41 10.03 -13.55 -2.53
CA VAL A 41 10.32 -13.10 -3.90
C VAL A 41 11.19 -11.84 -4.00
N LEU A 42 11.37 -11.09 -2.90
CA LEU A 42 12.20 -9.89 -2.88
C LEU A 42 13.41 -10.05 -1.95
N MET A 43 13.19 -10.40 -0.67
CA MET A 43 14.22 -10.33 0.35
C MET A 43 15.21 -11.49 0.25
N GLU A 44 14.73 -12.74 0.25
CA GLU A 44 15.60 -13.93 0.14
C GLU A 44 16.38 -13.99 -1.17
N PRO A 45 15.77 -13.70 -2.36
CA PRO A 45 16.54 -13.64 -3.59
C PRO A 45 17.58 -12.51 -3.59
N PHE A 46 17.28 -11.34 -2.98
CA PHE A 46 18.25 -10.28 -2.80
C PHE A 46 19.42 -10.72 -1.91
N THR A 47 19.13 -11.32 -0.74
CA THR A 47 20.17 -11.88 0.16
C THR A 47 21.04 -12.90 -0.59
N LYS A 48 20.42 -13.80 -1.35
CA LYS A 48 21.16 -14.80 -2.15
C LYS A 48 22.06 -14.15 -3.21
N LYS A 49 21.63 -13.05 -3.81
CA LYS A 49 22.37 -12.32 -4.86
C LYS A 49 23.53 -11.49 -4.31
N THR A 50 23.35 -10.87 -3.14
CA THR A 50 24.28 -9.84 -2.62
C THR A 50 25.05 -10.26 -1.39
N GLY A 51 24.60 -11.30 -0.67
CA GLY A 51 25.12 -11.68 0.65
C GLY A 51 24.61 -10.80 1.81
N THR A 52 23.81 -9.75 1.53
CA THR A 52 23.24 -8.88 2.56
C THR A 52 22.11 -9.60 3.30
N ASP A 53 22.22 -9.74 4.63
CA ASP A 53 21.14 -10.29 5.46
C ASP A 53 19.99 -9.31 5.58
N ILE A 54 18.76 -9.73 5.28
CA ILE A 54 17.57 -8.88 5.45
C ILE A 54 16.76 -9.34 6.66
N ARG A 55 16.60 -8.43 7.61
CA ARG A 55 15.67 -8.54 8.72
C ARG A 55 14.38 -7.81 8.38
N ASP A 56 13.24 -8.48 8.50
CA ASP A 56 11.95 -7.81 8.34
C ASP A 56 11.45 -7.29 9.69
N ALA A 57 10.79 -6.14 9.64
CA ALA A 57 10.07 -5.53 10.76
C ALA A 57 8.62 -5.29 10.35
N VAL A 58 7.72 -5.30 11.34
CA VAL A 58 6.29 -5.03 11.11
C VAL A 58 6.02 -3.56 11.32
N TYR A 59 5.43 -2.94 10.29
CA TYR A 59 4.87 -1.60 10.32
C TYR A 59 3.35 -1.68 10.34
N THR A 60 2.71 -0.97 11.26
CA THR A 60 1.26 -1.03 11.47
C THR A 60 0.51 0.24 11.06
N GLY A 61 1.23 1.17 10.44
CA GLY A 61 0.69 2.46 10.00
C GLY A 61 1.03 3.62 10.94
N GLY A 62 0.88 4.84 10.43
CA GLY A 62 1.19 6.09 11.13
C GLY A 62 2.69 6.39 11.21
N LEU A 63 3.06 7.62 11.59
CA LEU A 63 4.46 8.07 11.60
C LEU A 63 5.11 8.04 12.98
N GLY A 64 4.37 7.72 14.04
CA GLY A 64 4.84 7.84 15.43
C GLY A 64 6.13 7.08 15.70
N GLN A 65 6.25 5.83 15.24
CA GLN A 65 7.44 5.01 15.45
C GLN A 65 8.64 5.52 14.64
N ILE A 66 8.41 5.97 13.40
CA ILE A 66 9.47 6.53 12.55
C ILE A 66 10.01 7.82 13.18
N ARG A 67 9.13 8.73 13.60
CA ARG A 67 9.49 9.96 14.29
C ARG A 67 10.33 9.68 15.54
N ALA A 68 9.86 8.78 16.39
CA ALA A 68 10.57 8.42 17.62
C ALA A 68 11.99 7.89 17.36
N MET A 69 12.20 7.06 16.34
CA MET A 69 13.52 6.56 15.96
C MET A 69 14.46 7.67 15.47
N VAL A 70 13.94 8.57 14.64
CA VAL A 70 14.72 9.69 14.07
C VAL A 70 15.07 10.72 15.14
N GLU A 71 14.12 11.13 15.97
CA GLU A 71 14.33 12.05 17.09
C GLU A 71 15.34 11.51 18.12
N ALA A 72 15.23 10.22 18.45
CA ALA A 72 16.17 9.55 19.35
C ALA A 72 17.56 9.31 18.72
N ARG A 73 17.75 9.59 17.43
CA ARG A 73 18.97 9.25 16.67
C ARG A 73 19.35 7.77 16.78
N ASN A 74 18.33 6.92 16.90
CA ASN A 74 18.45 5.47 17.00
C ASN A 74 17.55 4.79 15.96
N THR A 75 17.85 5.03 14.68
CA THR A 75 17.12 4.46 13.56
C THR A 75 17.52 3.00 13.40
N VAL A 76 16.54 2.11 13.59
CA VAL A 76 16.70 0.64 13.47
C VAL A 76 16.08 0.06 12.20
N TRP A 77 15.29 0.85 11.47
CA TRP A 77 14.77 0.50 10.15
C TRP A 77 15.55 1.24 9.07
N ASP A 78 15.97 0.55 8.04
CA ASP A 78 16.69 1.16 6.91
C ASP A 78 15.72 1.52 5.77
N VAL A 79 14.88 0.57 5.39
CA VAL A 79 13.86 0.71 4.34
C VAL A 79 12.48 0.45 4.92
N ILE A 80 11.50 1.22 4.48
CA ILE A 80 10.11 1.02 4.89
C ILE A 80 9.16 1.21 3.71
N THR A 81 8.08 0.41 3.68
CA THR A 81 6.96 0.62 2.78
C THR A 81 5.95 1.55 3.43
N LEU A 82 5.69 2.71 2.81
CA LEU A 82 4.69 3.68 3.28
C LEU A 82 3.58 3.86 2.24
N GLY A 83 2.37 4.10 2.72
CA GLY A 83 1.29 4.63 1.89
C GLY A 83 1.59 6.05 1.40
N SER A 84 0.87 6.51 0.40
CA SER A 84 1.12 7.82 -0.22
C SER A 84 1.02 8.99 0.77
N PRO A 85 -0.01 9.09 1.64
CA PRO A 85 -0.08 10.19 2.62
C PRO A 85 1.07 10.17 3.62
N GLU A 86 1.41 8.99 4.14
CA GLU A 86 2.52 8.83 5.09
C GLU A 86 3.86 9.19 4.43
N THR A 87 4.03 8.87 3.15
CA THR A 87 5.23 9.24 2.39
C THR A 87 5.37 10.74 2.25
N ILE A 88 4.27 11.46 1.94
CA ILE A 88 4.26 12.92 1.84
C ILE A 88 4.62 13.55 3.18
N ASN A 89 3.96 13.14 4.24
CA ASN A 89 4.18 13.71 5.58
C ASN A 89 5.59 13.42 6.10
N ALA A 90 6.04 12.17 6.05
CA ALA A 90 7.37 11.78 6.49
C ALA A 90 8.47 12.50 5.70
N CYS A 91 8.25 12.74 4.40
CA CYS A 91 9.16 13.51 3.56
C CYS A 91 9.24 14.98 4.00
N THR A 92 8.09 15.62 4.21
CA THR A 92 8.00 17.02 4.66
C THR A 92 8.65 17.24 6.03
N GLU A 93 8.52 16.24 6.91
CA GLU A 93 9.10 16.26 8.26
C GLU A 93 10.60 15.89 8.28
N GLY A 94 11.17 15.45 7.16
CA GLY A 94 12.54 14.93 7.11
C GLY A 94 12.73 13.61 7.84
N ALA A 95 11.67 12.86 8.09
CA ALA A 95 11.71 11.55 8.74
C ALA A 95 12.14 10.41 7.79
N ILE A 96 12.09 10.65 6.49
CA ILE A 96 12.62 9.79 5.43
C ILE A 96 13.53 10.61 4.51
N VAL A 97 14.44 9.91 3.83
CA VAL A 97 15.48 10.54 2.97
C VAL A 97 14.87 10.99 1.65
N GLU A 98 15.23 12.18 1.19
CA GLU A 98 14.99 12.58 -0.20
C GLU A 98 15.84 11.71 -1.13
N LEU A 99 15.19 11.07 -2.11
CA LEU A 99 15.85 10.10 -2.97
C LEU A 99 16.69 10.78 -4.06
N ASP A 100 17.95 10.39 -4.12
CA ASP A 100 18.82 10.71 -5.27
C ASP A 100 18.37 9.88 -6.48
N LYS A 101 17.68 10.54 -7.41
CA LYS A 101 17.16 9.90 -8.63
C LYS A 101 18.24 9.29 -9.51
N SER A 102 19.48 9.79 -9.44
CA SER A 102 20.60 9.23 -10.20
C SER A 102 21.00 7.83 -9.72
N LYS A 103 20.65 7.47 -8.48
CA LYS A 103 20.85 6.14 -7.88
C LYS A 103 19.71 5.17 -8.17
N LEU A 104 18.59 5.61 -8.77
CA LEU A 104 17.43 4.79 -9.09
C LEU A 104 17.53 4.22 -10.49
N THR A 105 17.93 2.96 -10.61
CA THR A 105 18.22 2.28 -11.88
C THR A 105 17.03 2.29 -12.85
N TYR A 106 15.81 2.15 -12.33
CA TYR A 106 14.61 2.00 -13.13
C TYR A 106 13.69 3.24 -13.11
N ALA A 107 14.21 4.41 -12.72
CA ALA A 107 13.38 5.62 -12.56
C ALA A 107 12.57 5.97 -13.82
N ALA A 108 13.15 5.77 -15.01
CA ALA A 108 12.49 6.06 -16.30
C ALA A 108 11.31 5.13 -16.62
N ASP A 109 11.19 3.99 -15.94
CA ASP A 109 10.15 2.98 -16.17
C ASP A 109 8.87 3.22 -15.34
N PHE A 110 8.90 4.23 -14.46
CA PHE A 110 7.78 4.55 -13.59
C PHE A 110 6.86 5.61 -14.19
N PRO A 111 5.54 5.42 -14.12
CA PRO A 111 4.58 6.40 -14.60
C PRO A 111 4.57 7.67 -13.72
N PRO A 112 3.95 8.76 -14.17
CA PRO A 112 3.76 9.95 -13.35
C PRO A 112 3.16 9.60 -11.99
N GLY A 113 3.81 10.08 -10.91
CA GLY A 113 3.47 9.77 -9.52
C GLY A 113 3.92 8.39 -9.04
N GLY A 114 4.61 7.60 -9.86
CA GLY A 114 5.31 6.38 -9.42
C GLY A 114 6.58 6.68 -8.63
N ILE A 115 7.11 7.91 -8.76
CA ILE A 115 8.23 8.40 -7.97
C ILE A 115 7.85 9.75 -7.36
N THR A 116 8.12 9.91 -6.08
CA THR A 116 7.99 11.14 -5.28
C THR A 116 9.39 11.65 -4.88
N PRO A 117 9.53 12.81 -4.24
CA PRO A 117 10.84 13.23 -3.72
C PRO A 117 11.50 12.21 -2.79
N CYS A 118 10.72 11.51 -1.94
CA CYS A 118 11.26 10.60 -0.93
C CYS A 118 10.86 9.13 -1.11
N GLY A 119 10.19 8.76 -2.22
CA GLY A 119 9.71 7.39 -2.41
C GLY A 119 9.66 6.95 -3.86
N ILE A 120 9.83 5.66 -4.10
CA ILE A 120 9.62 5.00 -5.39
C ILE A 120 8.59 3.89 -5.23
N GLY A 121 7.67 3.79 -6.17
CA GLY A 121 6.50 2.90 -6.09
C GLY A 121 6.86 1.44 -5.84
N SER A 122 6.33 0.89 -4.77
CA SER A 122 6.46 -0.52 -4.43
C SER A 122 5.35 -1.34 -5.05
N VAL A 123 4.10 -0.94 -4.82
CA VAL A 123 2.89 -1.59 -5.34
C VAL A 123 1.79 -0.58 -5.57
N GLY A 124 0.91 -0.87 -6.55
CA GLY A 124 -0.37 -0.21 -6.70
C GLY A 124 -1.51 -1.11 -6.21
N TRP A 125 -2.47 -0.55 -5.48
CA TRP A 125 -3.63 -1.30 -5.01
C TRP A 125 -4.92 -0.53 -5.21
N SER A 126 -6.05 -1.25 -5.23
CA SER A 126 -7.36 -0.64 -5.43
C SER A 126 -8.38 -1.05 -4.38
N LEU A 127 -9.22 -0.08 -4.04
CA LEU A 127 -10.47 -0.25 -3.33
C LEU A 127 -11.60 -0.31 -4.36
N VAL A 128 -12.31 -1.41 -4.41
CA VAL A 128 -13.33 -1.71 -5.42
C VAL A 128 -14.74 -1.72 -4.82
N LEU A 129 -15.76 -1.55 -5.66
CA LEU A 129 -17.11 -1.98 -5.36
C LEU A 129 -17.14 -3.51 -5.43
N ALA A 130 -17.35 -4.16 -4.29
CA ALA A 130 -17.49 -5.60 -4.19
C ALA A 130 -18.94 -5.98 -3.78
N TYR A 131 -19.38 -7.17 -4.18
CA TYR A 131 -20.75 -7.62 -3.94
C TYR A 131 -20.83 -9.15 -3.81
N ASN A 132 -21.89 -9.63 -3.15
CA ASN A 132 -22.23 -11.04 -3.14
C ASN A 132 -23.14 -11.35 -4.36
N SER A 133 -22.63 -12.11 -5.33
CA SER A 133 -23.30 -12.39 -6.59
C SER A 133 -24.59 -13.21 -6.47
N LYS A 134 -24.75 -13.95 -5.37
CA LYS A 134 -25.99 -14.69 -5.08
C LYS A 134 -27.11 -13.79 -4.56
N LEU A 135 -26.76 -12.64 -3.94
CA LEU A 135 -27.71 -11.72 -3.33
C LEU A 135 -28.09 -10.56 -4.27
N THR A 136 -27.21 -10.19 -5.20
CA THR A 136 -27.48 -9.08 -6.13
C THR A 136 -28.32 -9.46 -7.33
N GLY A 137 -28.34 -10.73 -7.71
CA GLY A 137 -29.01 -11.20 -8.93
C GLY A 137 -28.29 -10.69 -10.20
N GLU A 138 -28.27 -9.37 -10.41
CA GLU A 138 -27.50 -8.71 -11.48
C GLU A 138 -26.20 -8.13 -10.92
N GLN A 139 -25.20 -7.98 -11.77
CA GLN A 139 -23.95 -7.35 -11.41
C GLN A 139 -24.12 -5.84 -11.21
N PRO A 140 -23.84 -5.28 -10.03
CA PRO A 140 -23.73 -3.83 -9.83
C PRO A 140 -22.54 -3.30 -10.64
N LYS A 141 -22.72 -2.14 -11.30
CA LYS A 141 -21.72 -1.58 -12.22
C LYS A 141 -21.13 -0.27 -11.72
N THR A 142 -21.90 0.50 -10.97
CA THR A 142 -21.54 1.87 -10.57
C THR A 142 -21.80 2.11 -9.08
N TRP A 143 -21.26 3.21 -8.56
CA TRP A 143 -21.60 3.62 -7.19
C TRP A 143 -23.07 4.05 -7.05
N ALA A 144 -23.75 4.45 -8.12
CA ALA A 144 -25.21 4.68 -8.08
C ALA A 144 -25.97 3.38 -7.79
N ASP A 145 -25.53 2.24 -8.32
CA ASP A 145 -26.11 0.93 -7.98
C ASP A 145 -25.94 0.60 -6.49
N PHE A 146 -24.84 1.03 -5.87
CA PHE A 146 -24.63 0.86 -4.43
C PHE A 146 -25.68 1.61 -3.59
N TRP A 147 -26.20 2.74 -4.08
CA TRP A 147 -27.29 3.53 -3.46
C TRP A 147 -28.67 2.98 -3.77
N ASP A 148 -28.87 2.16 -4.81
CA ASP A 148 -30.19 1.64 -5.17
C ASP A 148 -30.60 0.48 -4.26
N LEU A 149 -31.20 0.83 -3.13
CA LEU A 149 -31.72 -0.14 -2.14
C LEU A 149 -32.98 -0.87 -2.64
N LYS A 150 -33.65 -0.38 -3.71
CA LYS A 150 -34.81 -1.04 -4.28
C LYS A 150 -34.38 -2.16 -5.22
N LYS A 151 -33.46 -1.89 -6.11
CA LYS A 151 -32.91 -2.85 -7.05
C LYS A 151 -32.07 -3.91 -6.33
N TYR A 152 -31.29 -3.51 -5.35
CA TYR A 152 -30.40 -4.38 -4.58
C TYR A 152 -30.73 -4.30 -3.09
N PRO A 153 -31.76 -4.98 -2.61
CA PRO A 153 -32.16 -4.90 -1.21
C PRO A 153 -31.11 -5.50 -0.27
N GLY A 154 -30.93 -4.90 0.90
CA GLY A 154 -30.01 -5.36 1.95
C GLY A 154 -29.01 -4.31 2.39
N LYS A 155 -28.17 -4.66 3.37
CA LYS A 155 -27.18 -3.74 3.93
C LYS A 155 -25.98 -3.50 2.99
N ARG A 156 -25.36 -2.36 3.18
CA ARG A 156 -24.12 -1.94 2.53
C ARG A 156 -23.00 -1.88 3.56
N ALA A 157 -21.74 -1.98 3.10
CA ALA A 157 -20.62 -1.68 3.98
C ALA A 157 -19.66 -0.67 3.34
N LEU A 158 -19.27 0.33 4.13
CA LEU A 158 -18.26 1.33 3.79
C LEU A 158 -17.21 1.39 4.89
N ARG A 159 -16.01 1.85 4.57
CA ARG A 159 -14.98 2.07 5.56
C ARG A 159 -15.34 3.22 6.47
N ARG A 160 -15.10 3.08 7.78
CA ARG A 160 -15.40 4.10 8.79
C ARG A 160 -14.37 5.24 8.75
N GLN A 161 -14.35 5.95 7.64
CA GLN A 161 -13.49 7.10 7.40
C GLN A 161 -14.04 7.97 6.27
N PRO A 162 -13.70 9.26 6.19
CA PRO A 162 -14.15 10.14 5.10
C PRO A 162 -13.48 9.83 3.77
N LYS A 163 -12.18 9.45 3.75
CA LYS A 163 -11.42 9.12 2.52
C LYS A 163 -12.04 7.91 1.83
N ALA A 164 -12.20 7.98 0.54
CA ALA A 164 -13.00 7.13 -0.33
C ALA A 164 -14.52 7.30 -0.14
N THR A 165 -15.01 7.42 1.09
CA THR A 165 -16.46 7.47 1.39
C THR A 165 -17.13 8.74 0.81
N LEU A 166 -16.49 9.90 0.93
CA LEU A 166 -17.01 11.16 0.37
C LEU A 166 -16.93 11.16 -1.16
N GLU A 167 -15.85 10.67 -1.73
CA GLU A 167 -15.73 10.54 -3.19
C GLU A 167 -16.78 9.59 -3.75
N ILE A 168 -17.00 8.44 -3.11
CA ILE A 168 -18.02 7.45 -3.48
C ILE A 168 -19.41 8.08 -3.46
N ALA A 169 -19.71 8.89 -2.46
CA ALA A 169 -20.99 9.59 -2.38
C ALA A 169 -21.18 10.56 -3.54
N LEU A 170 -20.16 11.32 -3.92
CA LEU A 170 -20.21 12.23 -5.07
C LEU A 170 -20.36 11.47 -6.39
N LEU A 171 -19.64 10.37 -6.58
CA LEU A 171 -19.78 9.50 -7.76
C LEU A 171 -21.20 8.92 -7.85
N ALA A 172 -21.75 8.46 -6.73
CA ALA A 172 -23.13 7.99 -6.66
C ALA A 172 -24.18 9.07 -6.93
N ASP A 173 -23.82 10.34 -6.66
CA ASP A 173 -24.65 11.51 -6.94
C ASP A 173 -24.40 12.11 -8.35
N GLY A 174 -23.70 11.37 -9.23
CA GLY A 174 -23.51 11.69 -10.63
C GLY A 174 -22.39 12.69 -10.93
N VAL A 175 -21.48 12.96 -9.98
CA VAL A 175 -20.26 13.73 -10.26
C VAL A 175 -19.34 12.88 -11.12
N ALA A 176 -18.86 13.45 -12.24
CA ALA A 176 -17.89 12.75 -13.08
C ALA A 176 -16.59 12.50 -12.33
N ARG A 177 -15.95 11.36 -12.59
CA ARG A 177 -14.72 10.92 -11.92
C ARG A 177 -13.62 11.98 -11.90
N GLU A 178 -13.41 12.65 -13.02
CA GLU A 178 -12.42 13.72 -13.21
C GLU A 178 -12.75 15.00 -12.44
N ASP A 179 -13.99 15.21 -12.04
CA ASP A 179 -14.45 16.40 -11.30
C ASP A 179 -14.57 16.18 -9.79
N VAL A 180 -14.44 14.94 -9.29
CA VAL A 180 -14.66 14.60 -7.88
C VAL A 180 -13.85 15.52 -6.96
N TYR A 181 -12.55 15.65 -7.14
CA TYR A 181 -11.71 16.50 -6.29
C TYR A 181 -11.91 17.99 -6.53
N LYS A 182 -12.31 18.41 -7.72
CA LYS A 182 -12.71 19.79 -7.99
C LYS A 182 -13.94 20.17 -7.15
N VAL A 183 -14.91 19.26 -7.07
CA VAL A 183 -16.10 19.44 -6.22
C VAL A 183 -15.72 19.41 -4.73
N MET A 184 -14.90 18.44 -4.30
CA MET A 184 -14.47 18.28 -2.91
C MET A 184 -13.66 19.48 -2.37
N ARG A 185 -13.00 20.25 -3.23
CA ARG A 185 -12.28 21.47 -2.81
C ARG A 185 -13.20 22.63 -2.41
N THR A 186 -14.52 22.46 -2.53
CA THR A 186 -15.51 23.46 -2.14
C THR A 186 -16.31 23.02 -0.91
N PRO A 187 -16.64 23.91 0.03
CA PRO A 187 -17.52 23.58 1.15
C PRO A 187 -18.86 22.97 0.70
N ALA A 188 -19.47 23.53 -0.35
CA ALA A 188 -20.72 23.04 -0.91
C ALA A 188 -20.59 21.59 -1.47
N GLY A 189 -19.44 21.25 -2.05
CA GLY A 189 -19.18 19.89 -2.52
C GLY A 189 -19.05 18.89 -1.39
N ILE A 190 -18.38 19.25 -0.30
CA ILE A 190 -18.33 18.43 0.91
C ILE A 190 -19.73 18.25 1.51
N ASP A 191 -20.53 19.34 1.59
CA ASP A 191 -21.92 19.28 2.08
C ASP A 191 -22.78 18.35 1.20
N ARG A 192 -22.59 18.39 -0.12
CA ARG A 192 -23.25 17.52 -1.08
C ARG A 192 -22.92 16.05 -0.83
N ALA A 193 -21.66 15.72 -0.58
CA ALA A 193 -21.23 14.34 -0.26
C ALA A 193 -21.90 13.81 1.03
N PHE A 194 -21.92 14.61 2.10
CA PHE A 194 -22.60 14.21 3.35
C PHE A 194 -24.11 14.07 3.17
N LYS A 195 -24.75 14.97 2.44
CA LYS A 195 -26.19 14.89 2.11
C LYS A 195 -26.49 13.59 1.34
N LYS A 196 -25.62 13.20 0.42
CA LYS A 196 -25.76 11.95 -0.32
C LYS A 196 -25.63 10.74 0.59
N LEU A 197 -24.69 10.74 1.55
CA LEU A 197 -24.53 9.70 2.54
C LEU A 197 -25.76 9.56 3.46
N ASP A 198 -26.46 10.65 3.78
CA ASP A 198 -27.68 10.61 4.60
C ASP A 198 -28.76 9.71 3.98
N GLU A 199 -28.83 9.59 2.65
CA GLU A 199 -29.85 8.79 1.95
C GLU A 199 -29.76 7.29 2.30
N ILE A 200 -28.57 6.77 2.62
CA ILE A 200 -28.35 5.33 2.89
C ILE A 200 -27.71 5.06 4.26
N LYS A 201 -27.52 6.08 5.10
CA LYS A 201 -26.80 6.00 6.37
C LYS A 201 -27.29 4.83 7.24
N SER A 202 -28.62 4.67 7.39
CA SER A 202 -29.25 3.61 8.19
C SER A 202 -29.01 2.19 7.63
N SER A 203 -28.64 2.08 6.35
CA SER A 203 -28.35 0.81 5.67
C SER A 203 -26.86 0.48 5.64
N ILE A 204 -25.99 1.35 6.20
CA ILE A 204 -24.54 1.14 6.16
C ILE A 204 -24.05 0.44 7.42
N GLN A 205 -23.29 -0.62 7.24
CA GLN A 205 -22.43 -1.23 8.25
C GLN A 205 -21.01 -0.74 8.03
N TRP A 206 -20.42 -0.13 9.06
CA TRP A 206 -19.11 0.50 8.97
C TRP A 206 -18.00 -0.50 9.32
N TRP A 207 -17.04 -0.68 8.41
CA TRP A 207 -15.89 -1.54 8.65
C TRP A 207 -14.61 -0.72 8.96
N GLU A 208 -13.75 -1.31 9.79
CA GLU A 208 -12.47 -0.73 10.19
C GLU A 208 -11.30 -1.64 9.79
N ALA A 209 -11.44 -2.96 9.97
CA ALA A 209 -10.44 -3.94 9.59
C ALA A 209 -10.65 -4.43 8.15
N GLY A 210 -9.57 -4.51 7.37
CA GLY A 210 -9.63 -4.83 5.94
C GLY A 210 -10.17 -6.23 5.57
N ALA A 211 -10.27 -7.17 6.54
CA ALA A 211 -10.90 -8.47 6.32
C ALA A 211 -12.43 -8.44 6.44
N GLN A 212 -12.98 -7.51 7.24
CA GLN A 212 -14.41 -7.45 7.51
C GLN A 212 -15.29 -7.41 6.25
N PRO A 213 -14.98 -6.63 5.20
CA PRO A 213 -15.81 -6.60 4.00
C PRO A 213 -15.98 -7.95 3.32
N SER A 214 -14.90 -8.70 3.12
CA SER A 214 -14.94 -10.03 2.49
C SER A 214 -15.73 -11.03 3.34
N ASP A 215 -15.55 -11.00 4.66
CA ASP A 215 -16.26 -11.89 5.59
C ASP A 215 -17.77 -11.59 5.60
N TRP A 216 -18.15 -10.29 5.66
CA TRP A 216 -19.56 -9.89 5.66
C TRP A 216 -20.26 -10.12 4.33
N LEU A 217 -19.56 -9.95 3.22
CA LEU A 217 -20.06 -10.30 1.89
C LEU A 217 -20.24 -11.82 1.75
N SER A 218 -19.25 -12.62 2.17
CA SER A 218 -19.28 -14.08 2.08
C SER A 218 -20.40 -14.69 2.90
N SER A 219 -20.62 -14.16 4.10
CA SER A 219 -21.71 -14.60 5.01
C SER A 219 -23.10 -14.05 4.62
N GLY A 220 -23.17 -13.07 3.70
CA GLY A 220 -24.42 -12.41 3.31
C GLY A 220 -24.92 -11.36 4.33
N ASN A 221 -24.12 -10.96 5.28
CA ASN A 221 -24.45 -9.88 6.22
C ASN A 221 -24.62 -8.53 5.52
N VAL A 222 -23.89 -8.32 4.41
CA VAL A 222 -24.04 -7.19 3.51
C VAL A 222 -24.11 -7.66 2.07
N VAL A 223 -24.80 -6.90 1.22
CA VAL A 223 -24.96 -7.23 -0.21
C VAL A 223 -23.85 -6.63 -1.04
N MET A 224 -23.43 -5.42 -0.71
CA MET A 224 -22.34 -4.69 -1.37
C MET A 224 -21.44 -4.03 -0.33
N SER A 225 -20.16 -3.88 -0.67
CA SER A 225 -19.16 -3.23 0.17
C SER A 225 -18.07 -2.57 -0.66
N THR A 226 -17.42 -1.57 -0.10
CA THR A 226 -16.05 -1.27 -0.50
C THR A 226 -15.11 -2.35 0.03
N SER A 227 -14.17 -2.80 -0.77
CA SER A 227 -13.16 -3.78 -0.32
C SER A 227 -11.85 -3.62 -1.09
N PHE A 228 -10.76 -4.02 -0.45
CA PHE A 228 -9.49 -4.21 -1.16
C PHE A 228 -9.60 -5.40 -2.11
N ILE A 229 -9.22 -5.22 -3.37
CA ILE A 229 -9.35 -6.26 -4.41
C ILE A 229 -8.69 -7.57 -4.00
N GLY A 230 -7.53 -7.53 -3.33
CA GLY A 230 -6.83 -8.73 -2.87
C GLY A 230 -7.66 -9.60 -1.95
N ARG A 231 -8.43 -9.00 -1.03
CA ARG A 231 -9.31 -9.73 -0.10
C ARG A 231 -10.47 -10.42 -0.81
N ILE A 232 -11.00 -9.77 -1.84
CA ILE A 232 -12.08 -10.36 -2.65
C ILE A 232 -11.55 -11.55 -3.45
N LEU A 233 -10.36 -11.44 -4.03
CA LEU A 233 -9.75 -12.53 -4.80
C LEU A 233 -9.37 -13.72 -3.92
N GLU A 234 -8.87 -13.48 -2.70
CA GLU A 234 -8.59 -14.53 -1.71
C GLU A 234 -9.88 -15.27 -1.35
N ALA A 235 -10.94 -14.57 -0.95
CA ALA A 235 -12.22 -15.19 -0.61
C ALA A 235 -12.85 -15.95 -1.80
N ARG A 236 -12.72 -15.44 -3.03
CA ARG A 236 -13.17 -16.15 -4.23
C ARG A 236 -12.41 -17.45 -4.47
N ALA A 237 -11.11 -17.47 -4.22
CA ALA A 237 -10.30 -18.67 -4.33
C ALA A 237 -10.74 -19.75 -3.31
N GLU A 238 -11.29 -19.34 -2.17
CA GLU A 238 -11.90 -20.20 -1.14
C GLU A 238 -13.36 -20.58 -1.47
N GLY A 239 -13.90 -20.15 -2.60
CA GLY A 239 -15.24 -20.50 -3.07
C GLY A 239 -16.35 -19.52 -2.71
N ALA A 240 -16.03 -18.36 -2.12
CA ALA A 240 -17.03 -17.35 -1.82
C ALA A 240 -17.65 -16.77 -3.09
N PRO A 241 -18.99 -16.56 -3.13
CA PRO A 241 -19.69 -16.07 -4.33
C PRO A 241 -19.57 -14.54 -4.45
N LEU A 242 -18.35 -14.03 -4.53
CA LEU A 242 -18.07 -12.60 -4.56
C LEU A 242 -17.76 -12.12 -5.97
N GLY A 243 -18.32 -10.96 -6.32
CA GLY A 243 -18.01 -10.19 -7.51
C GLY A 243 -17.40 -8.82 -7.15
N TYR A 244 -16.86 -8.15 -8.16
CA TYR A 244 -16.34 -6.79 -8.03
C TYR A 244 -16.38 -6.05 -9.37
N GLY A 245 -16.28 -4.71 -9.33
CA GLY A 245 -16.20 -3.85 -10.50
C GLY A 245 -14.97 -2.95 -10.47
N TRP A 246 -14.44 -2.63 -11.65
CA TRP A 246 -13.33 -1.69 -11.81
C TRP A 246 -13.79 -0.26 -12.04
N GLN A 247 -15.06 -0.06 -12.45
CA GLN A 247 -15.61 1.27 -12.73
C GLN A 247 -15.55 2.13 -11.48
N ASP A 248 -14.86 3.25 -11.57
CA ASP A 248 -14.63 4.21 -10.50
C ASP A 248 -14.10 3.59 -9.18
N ALA A 249 -13.34 2.49 -9.29
CA ALA A 249 -12.55 1.96 -8.20
C ALA A 249 -11.43 2.97 -7.83
N PHE A 250 -10.98 2.95 -6.59
CA PHE A 250 -9.94 3.87 -6.13
C PHE A 250 -8.57 3.24 -6.23
N TYR A 251 -7.59 4.01 -6.69
CA TYR A 251 -6.22 3.56 -6.87
C TYR A 251 -5.24 4.43 -6.10
N THR A 252 -4.28 3.80 -5.44
CA THR A 252 -3.14 4.47 -4.81
C THR A 252 -1.89 3.60 -4.91
N ILE A 253 -0.75 4.21 -4.59
CA ILE A 253 0.57 3.58 -4.62
C ILE A 253 1.14 3.59 -3.20
N ASP A 254 1.70 2.47 -2.78
CA ASP A 254 2.63 2.40 -1.67
C ASP A 254 4.06 2.55 -2.20
N TYR A 255 4.93 3.15 -1.40
CA TYR A 255 6.29 3.51 -1.80
C TYR A 255 7.33 2.83 -0.93
N TRP A 256 8.40 2.38 -1.54
CA TRP A 256 9.65 2.13 -0.85
C TRP A 256 10.30 3.45 -0.51
N THR A 257 10.68 3.62 0.75
CA THR A 257 11.32 4.83 1.29
C THR A 257 12.51 4.43 2.17
N ILE A 258 13.45 5.35 2.38
CA ILE A 258 14.63 5.16 3.23
C ILE A 258 14.43 5.98 4.49
N VAL A 259 14.52 5.36 5.67
CA VAL A 259 14.34 6.07 6.94
C VAL A 259 15.54 6.97 7.22
N ALA A 260 15.29 8.20 7.67
CA ALA A 260 16.36 9.14 7.97
C ALA A 260 17.20 8.67 9.17
N GLY A 261 18.51 8.97 9.14
CA GLY A 261 19.45 8.56 10.19
C GLY A 261 19.85 7.07 10.17
N GLY A 262 19.37 6.30 9.19
CA GLY A 262 19.84 4.93 8.95
C GLY A 262 21.31 4.88 8.55
N LYS A 263 22.01 3.80 8.92
CA LYS A 263 23.45 3.65 8.64
C LYS A 263 23.76 3.01 7.30
N ASN A 264 22.76 2.38 6.67
CA ASN A 264 22.92 1.50 5.52
C ASN A 264 22.32 2.11 4.23
N ILE A 265 22.46 3.42 4.01
CA ILE A 265 21.82 4.14 2.89
C ILE A 265 22.15 3.52 1.54
N GLU A 266 23.41 3.18 1.25
CA GLU A 266 23.78 2.57 -0.03
C GLU A 266 23.14 1.19 -0.22
N ARG A 267 23.11 0.37 0.84
CA ARG A 267 22.42 -0.93 0.80
C ARG A 267 20.90 -0.79 0.65
N ALA A 268 20.33 0.28 1.21
CA ALA A 268 18.92 0.60 1.03
C ALA A 268 18.62 0.90 -0.46
N TYR A 269 19.47 1.68 -1.15
CA TYR A 269 19.35 1.89 -2.59
C TYR A 269 19.51 0.60 -3.41
N GLU A 270 20.46 -0.26 -3.05
CA GLU A 270 20.64 -1.55 -3.73
C GLU A 270 19.39 -2.42 -3.62
N PHE A 271 18.80 -2.52 -2.40
CA PHE A 271 17.56 -3.25 -2.20
C PHE A 271 16.39 -2.63 -2.95
N ILE A 272 16.21 -1.31 -2.88
CA ILE A 272 15.15 -0.60 -3.59
C ILE A 272 15.29 -0.82 -5.10
N ASN A 273 16.49 -0.71 -5.67
CA ASN A 273 16.72 -1.00 -7.08
C ASN A 273 16.37 -2.44 -7.44
N TYR A 274 16.73 -3.40 -6.60
CA TYR A 274 16.33 -4.78 -6.81
C TYR A 274 14.81 -4.94 -6.75
N ALA A 275 14.16 -4.45 -5.68
CA ALA A 275 12.74 -4.61 -5.43
C ALA A 275 11.85 -3.85 -6.44
N THR A 276 12.40 -2.86 -7.13
CA THR A 276 11.72 -2.05 -8.16
C THR A 276 12.07 -2.45 -9.58
N SER A 277 12.89 -3.50 -9.76
CA SER A 277 13.15 -4.07 -11.09
C SER A 277 11.86 -4.64 -11.70
N PRO A 278 11.75 -4.67 -13.04
CA PRO A 278 10.59 -5.24 -13.71
C PRO A 278 10.27 -6.66 -13.24
N GLU A 279 11.29 -7.50 -13.12
CA GLU A 279 11.17 -8.91 -12.75
C GLU A 279 10.71 -9.09 -11.30
N ALA A 280 11.27 -8.31 -10.36
CA ALA A 280 10.94 -8.40 -8.95
C ALA A 280 9.50 -7.93 -8.68
N GLN A 281 9.07 -6.82 -9.28
CA GLN A 281 7.68 -6.36 -9.14
C GLN A 281 6.70 -7.33 -9.81
N ALA A 282 7.02 -7.88 -10.99
CA ALA A 282 6.19 -8.89 -11.62
C ALA A 282 6.09 -10.17 -10.77
N ALA A 283 7.19 -10.64 -10.20
CA ALA A 283 7.22 -11.81 -9.33
C ALA A 283 6.34 -11.62 -8.09
N PHE A 284 6.40 -10.43 -7.46
CA PHE A 284 5.52 -10.13 -6.33
C PHE A 284 4.05 -10.05 -6.73
N SER A 285 3.73 -9.38 -7.84
CA SER A 285 2.37 -9.27 -8.36
C SER A 285 1.79 -10.62 -8.82
N ALA A 286 2.64 -11.58 -9.18
CA ALA A 286 2.20 -12.94 -9.52
C ALA A 286 1.60 -13.70 -8.34
N ILE A 287 2.09 -13.45 -7.12
CA ILE A 287 1.64 -14.15 -5.89
C ILE A 287 0.81 -13.29 -4.95
N GLN A 288 0.87 -11.96 -5.12
CA GLN A 288 0.07 -10.99 -4.37
C GLN A 288 -0.79 -10.19 -5.35
N PRO A 289 -2.12 -10.06 -5.16
CA PRO A 289 -2.99 -9.34 -6.08
C PRO A 289 -2.89 -7.82 -5.92
N VAL A 290 -1.71 -7.29 -6.25
CA VAL A 290 -1.35 -5.87 -6.33
C VAL A 290 -0.78 -5.57 -7.71
N ALA A 291 -0.93 -4.35 -8.20
CA ALA A 291 -0.31 -3.95 -9.45
C ALA A 291 1.18 -3.67 -9.25
N PRO A 292 2.05 -4.04 -10.19
CA PRO A 292 3.38 -3.48 -10.26
C PRO A 292 3.28 -2.01 -10.65
N VAL A 293 4.18 -1.16 -10.13
CA VAL A 293 4.25 0.27 -10.48
C VAL A 293 5.25 0.52 -11.59
N ASN A 294 6.28 -0.31 -11.70
CA ASN A 294 7.18 -0.28 -12.85
C ASN A 294 6.43 -0.73 -14.11
N GLY A 295 6.32 0.18 -15.09
CA GLY A 295 5.52 -0.05 -16.30
C GLY A 295 5.96 -1.26 -17.13
N LYS A 296 7.25 -1.62 -17.10
CA LYS A 296 7.77 -2.79 -17.82
C LYS A 296 7.35 -4.12 -17.18
N SER A 297 7.02 -4.11 -15.88
CA SER A 297 6.60 -5.33 -15.19
C SER A 297 5.28 -5.89 -15.70
N VAL A 298 4.38 -5.02 -16.20
CA VAL A 298 3.05 -5.46 -16.70
C VAL A 298 3.18 -6.47 -17.83
N GLY A 299 4.17 -6.29 -18.72
CA GLY A 299 4.44 -7.21 -19.83
C GLY A 299 4.99 -8.57 -19.40
N LEU A 300 5.44 -8.71 -18.15
CA LEU A 300 5.97 -9.95 -17.58
C LEU A 300 4.90 -10.76 -16.82
N LEU A 301 3.72 -10.18 -16.61
CA LEU A 301 2.62 -10.87 -15.93
C LEU A 301 1.93 -11.87 -16.86
N ALA A 302 1.48 -12.98 -16.28
CA ALA A 302 0.64 -13.93 -17.00
C ALA A 302 -0.68 -13.26 -17.43
N PRO A 303 -1.17 -13.49 -18.68
CA PRO A 303 -2.35 -12.79 -19.21
C PRO A 303 -3.62 -12.93 -18.36
N ASP A 304 -3.80 -14.05 -17.67
CA ASP A 304 -4.91 -14.32 -16.76
C ASP A 304 -4.87 -13.49 -15.46
N ARG A 305 -3.73 -12.91 -15.14
CA ARG A 305 -3.56 -12.03 -13.98
C ARG A 305 -4.03 -10.60 -14.25
N LEU A 306 -3.90 -10.12 -15.49
CA LEU A 306 -4.20 -8.72 -15.85
C LEU A 306 -5.65 -8.30 -15.52
N PRO A 307 -6.70 -9.12 -15.75
CA PRO A 307 -8.05 -8.77 -15.35
C PRO A 307 -8.26 -8.63 -13.84
N LEU A 308 -7.34 -9.17 -13.03
CA LEU A 308 -7.43 -9.21 -11.57
C LEU A 308 -6.70 -8.04 -10.89
N MET A 309 -6.09 -7.14 -11.66
CA MET A 309 -5.21 -6.08 -11.14
C MET A 309 -5.59 -4.71 -11.67
N PRO A 310 -5.27 -3.62 -10.94
CA PRO A 310 -5.44 -2.26 -11.43
C PRO A 310 -4.32 -1.88 -12.43
N VAL A 311 -4.36 -2.50 -13.61
CA VAL A 311 -3.44 -2.23 -14.73
C VAL A 311 -4.21 -2.04 -16.03
N GLY A 312 -3.62 -1.35 -17.01
CA GLY A 312 -4.21 -1.10 -18.31
C GLY A 312 -5.65 -0.57 -18.21
N LYS A 313 -6.59 -1.18 -18.92
CA LYS A 313 -8.01 -0.76 -18.95
C LYS A 313 -8.68 -0.72 -17.58
N ASN A 314 -8.28 -1.57 -16.64
CA ASN A 314 -8.81 -1.51 -15.27
C ASN A 314 -8.39 -0.21 -14.59
N LEU A 315 -7.09 0.15 -14.70
CA LEU A 315 -6.56 1.37 -14.10
C LEU A 315 -7.15 2.64 -14.73
N GLU A 316 -7.41 2.63 -16.04
CA GLU A 316 -8.02 3.77 -16.77
C GLU A 316 -9.42 4.13 -16.24
N GLN A 317 -10.13 3.18 -15.64
CA GLN A 317 -11.45 3.37 -15.06
C GLN A 317 -11.40 3.82 -13.59
N ASN A 318 -10.22 3.86 -12.97
CA ASN A 318 -10.10 4.12 -11.54
C ASN A 318 -10.03 5.62 -11.25
N VAL A 319 -10.50 5.99 -10.07
CA VAL A 319 -10.23 7.29 -9.45
C VAL A 319 -8.87 7.22 -8.78
N ARG A 320 -7.96 8.08 -9.16
CA ARG A 320 -6.73 8.25 -8.40
C ARG A 320 -6.99 9.15 -7.20
N TYR A 321 -6.55 8.74 -6.03
CA TYR A 321 -6.61 9.62 -4.86
C TYR A 321 -5.81 10.90 -5.11
N ASP A 322 -6.39 12.04 -4.77
CA ASP A 322 -5.66 13.30 -4.63
C ASP A 322 -5.05 13.32 -3.22
N GLU A 323 -3.84 12.81 -3.11
CA GLU A 323 -3.18 12.63 -1.83
C GLU A 323 -2.86 13.98 -1.17
N GLN A 324 -2.59 15.03 -1.97
CA GLN A 324 -2.40 16.37 -1.42
C GLN A 324 -3.70 16.90 -0.80
N PHE A 325 -4.84 16.72 -1.47
CA PHE A 325 -6.14 17.09 -0.90
C PHE A 325 -6.35 16.39 0.46
N TRP A 326 -6.08 15.08 0.52
CA TRP A 326 -6.27 14.33 1.76
C TRP A 326 -5.25 14.67 2.83
N ASN A 327 -4.01 14.97 2.47
CA ASN A 327 -3.02 15.48 3.39
C ASN A 327 -3.48 16.77 4.10
N ASP A 328 -4.05 17.67 3.33
CA ASP A 328 -4.44 19.01 3.81
C ASP A 328 -5.79 19.00 4.58
N ASN A 329 -6.66 18.01 4.32
CA ASN A 329 -8.04 18.03 4.78
C ASN A 329 -8.46 16.83 5.62
N LEU A 330 -7.57 15.83 5.84
CA LEU A 330 -7.94 14.57 6.49
C LEU A 330 -8.46 14.79 7.92
N GLU A 331 -7.76 15.59 8.72
CA GLU A 331 -8.11 15.80 10.13
C GLU A 331 -9.45 16.51 10.28
N PRO A 332 -9.71 17.69 9.69
CA PRO A 332 -11.00 18.35 9.81
C PRO A 332 -12.15 17.54 9.19
N LEU A 333 -11.90 16.78 8.12
CA LEU A 333 -12.92 15.89 7.56
C LEU A 333 -13.18 14.67 8.42
N ASN A 334 -12.19 14.12 9.13
CA ASN A 334 -12.38 13.06 10.12
C ASN A 334 -13.24 13.55 11.29
N GLU A 335 -12.96 14.73 11.84
CA GLU A 335 -13.76 15.32 12.91
C GLU A 335 -15.22 15.50 12.47
N ARG A 336 -15.43 16.09 11.30
CA ARG A 336 -16.76 16.27 10.72
C ARG A 336 -17.48 14.95 10.47
N PHE A 337 -16.78 13.94 9.95
CA PHE A 337 -17.32 12.62 9.67
C PHE A 337 -17.74 11.90 10.96
N ASN A 338 -16.92 11.95 12.00
CA ASN A 338 -17.25 11.38 13.31
C ASN A 338 -18.45 12.09 13.96
N ALA A 339 -18.51 13.42 13.88
CA ALA A 339 -19.66 14.18 14.34
C ALA A 339 -20.95 13.86 13.56
N TRP A 340 -20.83 13.63 12.24
CA TRP A 340 -21.93 13.19 11.39
C TRP A 340 -22.39 11.78 11.74
N LEU A 341 -21.47 10.82 11.96
CA LEU A 341 -21.80 9.46 12.41
C LEU A 341 -22.57 9.45 13.71
N ALA A 342 -22.19 10.30 14.67
CA ALA A 342 -22.79 10.36 16.01
C ALA A 342 -24.23 10.91 16.01
N LYS A 343 -24.68 11.58 14.94
CA LYS A 343 -26.05 12.12 14.85
C LYS A 343 -27.13 11.09 14.50
N GLY A 344 -26.82 9.82 14.45
CA GLY A 344 -27.79 8.72 14.20
C GLY A 344 -27.98 8.44 12.73
#